data_29cf4c8aa572788ac682c93e316f8503
#
_entry.id   29cf4c8aa572788ac682c93e316f8503
#
_cell.length_a   1.000
_cell.length_b   1.000
_cell.length_c   1.000
_cell.angle_alpha   90.00
_cell.angle_beta   90.00
_cell.angle_gamma   90.00
#
_symmetry.space_group_name_H-M   'P 1'
#
loop_
_entity.id
_entity.type
_entity.pdbx_description
1 polymer ?
#
loop_
_entity_poly.entity_id
_entity_poly.type
_entity_poly.pdbx_seq_one_letter_code
_entity_poly.pdbx_strand_id
1 'polypeptide(L)'
;SSAASDVYKRQIEDCQKAYELSWSLGVKANALYRDGSKLSQPLAAALLEDDDEAAELMEEANPQVKAATLAKKVIEKVIVKEIIRGNERSKMPERRKGYTQKATVGGHKVYLRTGEYSNGALGEIFIDMHKEGAGFRAMMNNFAIAVSVGLQYGVPLEEFVDAFTFTKFEPAGMVQGNDSIKNATSILDYI
;
A
#
# COMPACT_ATOMS: atom_id res chain seq x y z
N SER A 1 -29.85 -20.35 14.47
CA SER A 1 -30.32 -19.06 13.90
C SER A 1 -31.00 -18.12 14.88
N SER A 2 -30.97 -18.34 16.20
CA SER A 2 -31.62 -17.47 17.17
C SER A 2 -30.67 -16.56 17.96
N ALA A 3 -29.38 -16.71 17.84
CA ALA A 3 -28.41 -15.93 18.61
C ALA A 3 -28.22 -14.48 18.12
N ALA A 4 -28.58 -14.15 16.89
CA ALA A 4 -28.39 -12.82 16.32
C ALA A 4 -29.51 -11.81 16.64
N SER A 5 -30.67 -12.31 17.03
CA SER A 5 -31.84 -11.43 17.32
C SER A 5 -31.83 -10.85 18.74
N ASP A 6 -31.06 -11.43 19.65
CA ASP A 6 -31.03 -11.02 21.06
C ASP A 6 -30.03 -9.89 21.37
N VAL A 7 -29.18 -9.53 20.44
CA VAL A 7 -28.13 -8.50 20.68
C VAL A 7 -28.70 -7.11 20.90
N TYR A 8 -29.89 -6.81 20.38
CA TYR A 8 -30.49 -5.47 20.45
C TYR A 8 -31.39 -5.17 21.64
N LYS A 9 -31.67 -6.15 22.50
CA LYS A 9 -32.56 -5.96 23.67
C LYS A 9 -31.91 -6.20 25.04
N ARG A 10 -30.58 -6.11 25.11
CA ARG A 10 -29.85 -6.35 26.35
C ARG A 10 -30.12 -5.24 27.37
N GLN A 11 -30.71 -5.61 28.50
CA GLN A 11 -31.09 -4.70 29.60
C GLN A 11 -29.95 -4.63 30.64
N ILE A 12 -30.09 -3.72 31.61
CA ILE A 12 -29.17 -3.56 32.75
C ILE A 12 -28.98 -4.88 33.51
N GLU A 13 -30.03 -5.66 33.63
CA GLU A 13 -30.01 -6.98 34.27
C GLU A 13 -29.12 -8.00 33.57
N ASP A 14 -28.99 -7.93 32.24
CA ASP A 14 -28.10 -8.81 31.48
C ASP A 14 -26.63 -8.45 31.72
N CYS A 15 -26.33 -7.17 31.90
CA CYS A 15 -25.00 -6.72 32.28
C CYS A 15 -24.62 -7.22 33.67
N GLN A 16 -25.57 -7.13 34.63
CA GLN A 16 -25.36 -7.64 35.99
C GLN A 16 -25.08 -9.14 35.99
N LYS A 17 -25.89 -9.94 35.28
CA LYS A 17 -25.66 -11.39 35.13
C LYS A 17 -24.31 -11.72 34.51
N ALA A 18 -23.87 -10.95 33.52
CA ALA A 18 -22.56 -11.14 32.88
C ALA A 18 -21.40 -10.87 33.84
N TYR A 19 -21.52 -9.86 34.71
CA TYR A 19 -20.51 -9.59 35.75
C TYR A 19 -20.53 -10.66 36.85
N GLU A 20 -21.68 -11.08 37.29
CA GLU A 20 -21.85 -12.15 38.30
C GLU A 20 -21.26 -13.47 37.78
N LEU A 21 -21.54 -13.83 36.53
CA LEU A 21 -20.97 -15.02 35.89
C LEU A 21 -19.45 -14.92 35.78
N SER A 22 -18.92 -13.77 35.33
CA SER A 22 -17.49 -13.56 35.24
C SER A 22 -16.78 -13.69 36.58
N TRP A 23 -17.40 -13.18 37.63
CA TRP A 23 -16.90 -13.31 38.99
C TRP A 23 -16.92 -14.78 39.47
N SER A 24 -18.01 -15.49 39.22
CA SER A 24 -18.16 -16.90 39.62
C SER A 24 -17.16 -17.83 38.89
N LEU A 25 -16.78 -17.47 37.65
CA LEU A 25 -15.79 -18.20 36.85
C LEU A 25 -14.33 -17.75 37.11
N GLY A 26 -14.11 -16.80 38.03
CA GLY A 26 -12.78 -16.32 38.39
C GLY A 26 -12.09 -15.56 37.25
N VAL A 27 -12.82 -14.95 36.33
CA VAL A 27 -12.24 -14.17 35.21
C VAL A 27 -11.61 -12.91 35.77
N LYS A 28 -10.33 -12.69 35.46
CA LYS A 28 -9.49 -11.60 36.00
C LYS A 28 -9.99 -10.19 35.61
N ALA A 29 -10.57 -10.05 34.43
CA ALA A 29 -11.15 -8.80 33.96
C ALA A 29 -12.30 -9.09 32.97
N ASN A 30 -13.36 -8.30 33.06
CA ASN A 30 -14.47 -8.30 32.11
C ASN A 30 -14.84 -6.86 31.78
N ALA A 31 -14.91 -6.52 30.52
CA ALA A 31 -15.35 -5.23 30.05
C ALA A 31 -16.59 -5.39 29.16
N LEU A 32 -17.72 -4.83 29.63
CA LEU A 32 -18.96 -4.80 28.87
C LEU A 32 -19.16 -3.41 28.28
N TYR A 33 -19.39 -3.35 27.01
CA TYR A 33 -19.74 -2.15 26.28
C TYR A 33 -21.17 -2.29 25.73
N ARG A 34 -22.05 -1.37 26.12
CA ARG A 34 -23.41 -1.28 25.59
C ARG A 34 -23.47 -0.14 24.58
N ASP A 35 -23.82 -0.45 23.34
CA ASP A 35 -24.02 0.56 22.30
C ASP A 35 -25.14 1.54 22.71
N GLY A 36 -24.90 2.84 22.48
CA GLY A 36 -25.83 3.90 22.89
C GLY A 36 -25.89 4.22 24.40
N SER A 37 -24.98 3.66 25.22
CA SER A 37 -24.96 3.91 26.67
C SER A 37 -24.39 5.26 27.09
N LYS A 38 -23.68 5.95 26.17
CA LYS A 38 -23.14 7.30 26.37
C LYS A 38 -23.70 8.25 25.33
N LEU A 39 -24.00 9.48 25.76
CA LEU A 39 -24.53 10.57 24.92
C LEU A 39 -23.55 10.99 23.81
N SER A 40 -22.25 10.73 23.96
CA SER A 40 -21.25 10.94 22.91
C SER A 40 -20.42 9.69 22.76
N GLN A 41 -20.44 9.12 21.55
CA GLN A 41 -19.51 8.08 21.14
C GLN A 41 -18.35 8.76 20.39
N PRO A 42 -17.11 8.71 20.89
CA PRO A 42 -15.97 9.41 20.26
C PRO A 42 -15.75 9.04 18.78
N LEU A 43 -16.07 7.78 18.42
CA LEU A 43 -15.98 7.29 17.03
C LEU A 43 -17.09 7.86 16.12
N ALA A 44 -18.28 8.09 16.64
CA ALA A 44 -19.37 8.67 15.86
C ALA A 44 -19.20 10.19 15.70
N ALA A 45 -18.74 10.89 16.75
CA ALA A 45 -18.48 12.33 16.70
C ALA A 45 -17.40 12.69 15.68
N ALA A 46 -16.28 11.96 15.65
CA ALA A 46 -15.18 12.19 14.71
C ALA A 46 -15.56 11.94 13.22
N LEU A 47 -16.62 11.18 12.96
CA LEU A 47 -17.09 10.89 11.60
C LEU A 47 -18.12 11.89 11.09
N LEU A 48 -18.74 12.68 12.00
CA LEU A 48 -19.83 13.61 11.70
C LEU A 48 -19.38 15.08 11.69
N GLU A 49 -18.14 15.39 12.11
CA GLU A 49 -17.61 16.77 12.16
C GLU A 49 -17.60 17.51 10.81
N ASP A 50 -17.69 16.78 9.69
CA ASP A 50 -17.62 17.34 8.35
C ASP A 50 -18.97 17.39 7.59
N ASP A 51 -20.13 17.06 8.22
CA ASP A 51 -21.38 16.87 7.48
C ASP A 51 -22.63 17.17 8.34
N ASP A 52 -23.00 18.46 8.39
CA ASP A 52 -24.13 18.97 9.18
C ASP A 52 -25.49 18.34 8.79
N GLU A 53 -25.72 18.01 7.49
CA GLU A 53 -26.94 17.35 7.03
C GLU A 53 -27.08 15.90 7.56
N ALA A 54 -25.95 15.20 7.71
CA ALA A 54 -25.97 13.84 8.25
C ALA A 54 -26.19 13.82 9.76
N ALA A 55 -25.82 14.88 10.47
CA ALA A 55 -26.05 15.02 11.90
C ALA A 55 -27.55 15.17 12.22
N GLU A 56 -28.29 16.01 11.46
CA GLU A 56 -29.73 16.19 11.62
C GLU A 56 -30.55 14.93 11.31
N LEU A 57 -30.21 14.22 10.23
CA LEU A 57 -30.87 12.95 9.87
C LEU A 57 -30.63 11.82 10.89
N MET A 58 -29.55 11.94 11.67
CA MET A 58 -29.21 10.95 12.68
C MET A 58 -29.95 11.18 14.03
N GLU A 59 -30.45 12.36 14.33
CA GLU A 59 -31.18 12.60 15.60
C GLU A 59 -32.51 11.84 15.64
N GLU A 60 -33.21 11.66 14.54
CA GLU A 60 -34.53 11.01 14.45
C GLU A 60 -34.51 9.52 14.04
N ALA A 61 -33.35 8.96 13.60
CA ALA A 61 -33.29 7.62 13.04
C ALA A 61 -33.17 6.50 14.10
N ASN A 62 -33.76 5.35 13.77
CA ASN A 62 -33.68 4.11 14.55
C ASN A 62 -32.22 3.65 14.69
N PRO A 63 -31.76 3.07 15.82
CA PRO A 63 -30.39 2.59 16.07
C PRO A 63 -29.80 1.70 14.97
N GLN A 64 -30.62 0.91 14.29
CA GLN A 64 -30.17 0.05 13.17
C GLN A 64 -29.80 0.85 11.92
N VAL A 65 -30.55 1.92 11.62
CA VAL A 65 -30.27 2.81 10.50
C VAL A 65 -29.02 3.62 10.77
N LYS A 66 -28.81 4.09 12.01
CA LYS A 66 -27.59 4.78 12.45
C LYS A 66 -26.33 3.92 12.25
N ALA A 67 -26.39 2.66 12.66
CA ALA A 67 -25.28 1.74 12.52
C ALA A 67 -24.95 1.45 11.04
N ALA A 68 -25.97 1.27 10.21
CA ALA A 68 -25.78 1.02 8.77
C ALA A 68 -25.20 2.23 8.04
N THR A 69 -25.67 3.44 8.38
CA THR A 69 -25.18 4.69 7.77
C THR A 69 -23.73 4.99 8.17
N LEU A 70 -23.39 4.78 9.45
CA LEU A 70 -22.01 4.90 9.94
C LEU A 70 -21.07 3.90 9.27
N ALA A 71 -21.48 2.62 9.15
CA ALA A 71 -20.70 1.60 8.47
C ALA A 71 -20.45 1.98 6.99
N LYS A 72 -21.49 2.49 6.30
CA LYS A 72 -21.37 2.94 4.92
C LYS A 72 -20.38 4.10 4.75
N LYS A 73 -20.47 5.13 5.61
CA LYS A 73 -19.52 6.27 5.61
C LYS A 73 -18.09 5.86 5.95
N VAL A 74 -17.90 4.92 6.87
CA VAL A 74 -16.57 4.37 7.20
C VAL A 74 -15.97 3.67 5.97
N ILE A 75 -16.77 2.83 5.29
CA ILE A 75 -16.34 2.13 4.07
C ILE A 75 -16.00 3.14 2.98
N GLU A 76 -16.83 4.15 2.74
CA GLU A 76 -16.59 5.20 1.75
C GLU A 76 -15.31 6.00 2.06
N LYS A 77 -15.09 6.42 3.33
CA LYS A 77 -13.86 7.12 3.74
C LYS A 77 -12.61 6.23 3.60
N VAL A 78 -12.71 4.93 3.88
CA VAL A 78 -11.59 3.98 3.69
C VAL A 78 -11.28 3.81 2.20
N ILE A 79 -12.30 3.61 1.35
CA ILE A 79 -12.13 3.48 -0.10
C ILE A 79 -11.50 4.75 -0.68
N VAL A 80 -12.02 5.94 -0.34
CA VAL A 80 -11.46 7.22 -0.82
C VAL A 80 -10.01 7.38 -0.36
N LYS A 81 -9.69 7.02 0.88
CA LYS A 81 -8.31 7.10 1.41
C LYS A 81 -7.36 6.11 0.71
N GLU A 82 -7.83 4.92 0.34
CA GLU A 82 -7.03 3.96 -0.44
C GLU A 82 -6.83 4.43 -1.88
N ILE A 83 -7.87 4.97 -2.53
CA ILE A 83 -7.77 5.53 -3.88
C ILE A 83 -6.80 6.72 -3.90
N ILE A 84 -6.86 7.61 -2.91
CA ILE A 84 -5.94 8.76 -2.81
C ILE A 84 -4.51 8.29 -2.57
N ARG A 85 -4.29 7.29 -1.70
CA ARG A 85 -2.95 6.72 -1.46
C ARG A 85 -2.35 6.04 -2.69
N GLY A 86 -3.17 5.38 -3.50
CA GLY A 86 -2.72 4.77 -4.76
C GLY A 86 -2.28 5.78 -5.82
N ASN A 87 -2.67 7.05 -5.68
CA ASN A 87 -2.31 8.13 -6.61
C ASN A 87 -1.23 9.08 -6.08
N GLU A 88 -0.71 8.87 -4.86
CA GLU A 88 0.36 9.69 -4.31
C GLU A 88 1.74 9.07 -4.56
N ARG A 89 2.63 9.89 -5.09
CA ARG A 89 4.02 9.49 -5.29
C ARG A 89 4.75 9.33 -3.96
N SER A 90 5.18 8.13 -3.63
CA SER A 90 6.07 7.84 -2.51
C SER A 90 7.48 8.27 -2.84
N LYS A 91 7.88 9.48 -2.43
CA LYS A 91 9.24 9.98 -2.67
C LYS A 91 10.27 9.14 -1.91
N MET A 92 11.42 8.92 -2.55
CA MET A 92 12.55 8.22 -1.92
C MET A 92 13.10 9.02 -0.74
N PRO A 93 13.51 8.34 0.36
CA PRO A 93 14.24 9.00 1.45
C PRO A 93 15.60 9.47 0.94
N GLU A 94 16.16 10.54 1.53
CA GLU A 94 17.47 11.07 1.14
C GLU A 94 18.59 10.06 1.31
N ARG A 95 18.58 9.28 2.39
CA ARG A 95 19.50 8.16 2.64
C ARG A 95 18.77 6.84 2.43
N ARG A 96 19.26 6.03 1.50
CA ARG A 96 18.64 4.76 1.12
C ARG A 96 19.68 3.68 0.85
N LYS A 97 19.27 2.43 1.01
CA LYS A 97 20.06 1.26 0.64
C LYS A 97 19.82 0.94 -0.83
N GLY A 98 20.73 0.18 -1.40
CA GLY A 98 20.63 -0.35 -2.74
C GLY A 98 21.89 -1.12 -3.09
N TYR A 99 21.94 -1.73 -4.26
CA TYR A 99 23.12 -2.39 -4.75
C TYR A 99 23.58 -1.78 -6.08
N THR A 100 24.83 -2.06 -6.44
CA THR A 100 25.39 -1.69 -7.74
C THR A 100 25.88 -2.94 -8.44
N GLN A 101 25.30 -3.22 -9.61
CA GLN A 101 25.72 -4.31 -10.49
C GLN A 101 26.44 -3.72 -11.70
N LYS A 102 27.69 -4.15 -11.92
CA LYS A 102 28.44 -3.86 -13.13
C LYS A 102 28.39 -5.08 -14.04
N ALA A 103 28.04 -4.87 -15.31
CA ALA A 103 28.08 -5.90 -16.32
C ALA A 103 28.61 -5.35 -17.65
N THR A 104 28.88 -6.25 -18.59
CA THR A 104 29.20 -5.92 -19.98
C THR A 104 28.25 -6.72 -20.86
N VAL A 105 27.43 -6.05 -21.65
CA VAL A 105 26.47 -6.65 -22.59
C VAL A 105 26.90 -6.34 -24.00
N GLY A 106 27.17 -7.37 -24.81
CA GLY A 106 27.65 -7.18 -26.19
C GLY A 106 28.92 -6.35 -26.30
N GLY A 107 29.79 -6.34 -25.28
CA GLY A 107 31.00 -5.52 -25.23
C GLY A 107 30.82 -4.12 -24.61
N HIS A 108 29.60 -3.72 -24.28
CA HIS A 108 29.25 -2.41 -23.72
C HIS A 108 29.07 -2.49 -22.23
N LYS A 109 29.80 -1.66 -21.47
CA LYS A 109 29.73 -1.65 -20.00
C LYS A 109 28.49 -0.91 -19.52
N VAL A 110 27.73 -1.55 -18.63
CA VAL A 110 26.55 -1.01 -17.96
C VAL A 110 26.69 -1.14 -16.44
N TYR A 111 26.27 -0.13 -15.73
CA TYR A 111 26.12 -0.12 -14.28
C TYR A 111 24.66 0.10 -13.95
N LEU A 112 24.06 -0.86 -13.28
CA LEU A 112 22.74 -0.74 -12.69
C LEU A 112 22.91 -0.45 -11.20
N ARG A 113 22.30 0.61 -10.71
CA ARG A 113 22.18 0.89 -9.27
C ARG A 113 20.72 0.91 -8.89
N THR A 114 20.42 0.43 -7.70
CA THR A 114 19.08 0.43 -7.15
C THR A 114 18.98 1.32 -5.92
N GLY A 115 17.78 1.77 -5.60
CA GLY A 115 17.45 2.41 -4.34
C GLY A 115 16.19 1.78 -3.75
N GLU A 116 16.25 1.44 -2.47
CA GLU A 116 15.20 0.74 -1.75
C GLU A 116 14.62 1.61 -0.65
N TYR A 117 13.32 1.47 -0.41
CA TYR A 117 12.66 2.01 0.77
C TYR A 117 13.09 1.26 2.04
N SER A 118 12.74 1.79 3.21
CA SER A 118 13.05 1.18 4.50
C SER A 118 12.44 -0.22 4.68
N ASN A 119 11.36 -0.53 3.97
CA ASN A 119 10.70 -1.84 3.94
C ASN A 119 11.34 -2.82 2.96
N GLY A 120 12.40 -2.43 2.24
CA GLY A 120 13.07 -3.25 1.24
C GLY A 120 12.45 -3.23 -0.15
N ALA A 121 11.36 -2.49 -0.36
CA ALA A 121 10.75 -2.34 -1.68
C ALA A 121 11.64 -1.47 -2.59
N LEU A 122 11.76 -1.89 -3.86
CA LEU A 122 12.48 -1.13 -4.90
C LEU A 122 11.71 0.15 -5.22
N GLY A 123 12.37 1.31 -5.16
CA GLY A 123 11.76 2.60 -5.46
C GLY A 123 12.45 3.39 -6.55
N GLU A 124 13.68 3.05 -6.91
CA GLU A 124 14.41 3.70 -8.00
C GLU A 124 15.50 2.84 -8.60
N ILE A 125 15.81 3.10 -9.85
CA ILE A 125 16.96 2.55 -10.56
C ILE A 125 17.75 3.66 -11.25
N PHE A 126 19.05 3.43 -11.44
CA PHE A 126 19.94 4.26 -12.23
C PHE A 126 20.70 3.37 -13.21
N ILE A 127 20.77 3.80 -14.45
CA ILE A 127 21.51 3.11 -15.51
C ILE A 127 22.61 4.04 -16.01
N ASP A 128 23.85 3.62 -15.83
CA ASP A 128 25.00 4.37 -16.30
C ASP A 128 25.79 3.51 -17.30
N MET A 129 26.11 4.07 -18.46
CA MET A 129 26.84 3.41 -19.53
C MET A 129 28.12 4.17 -19.87
N HIS A 130 29.22 3.44 -19.99
CA HIS A 130 30.53 4.00 -20.33
C HIS A 130 30.81 3.80 -21.81
N LYS A 131 31.43 4.80 -22.44
CA LYS A 131 31.86 4.82 -23.83
C LYS A 131 30.75 4.79 -24.89
N GLU A 132 29.55 5.11 -24.49
CA GLU A 132 28.41 5.28 -25.40
C GLU A 132 28.26 6.74 -25.84
N GLY A 133 27.57 6.95 -26.95
CA GLY A 133 27.19 8.28 -27.39
C GLY A 133 26.32 9.00 -26.37
N ALA A 134 26.44 10.32 -26.28
CA ALA A 134 25.72 11.11 -25.28
C ALA A 134 24.21 10.96 -25.39
N GLY A 135 23.67 10.80 -26.60
CA GLY A 135 22.24 10.58 -26.84
C GLY A 135 21.73 9.26 -26.27
N PHE A 136 22.46 8.17 -26.49
CA PHE A 136 22.08 6.85 -25.97
C PHE A 136 22.12 6.82 -24.43
N ARG A 137 23.19 7.38 -23.84
CA ARG A 137 23.29 7.50 -22.37
C ARG A 137 22.16 8.32 -21.77
N ALA A 138 21.81 9.44 -22.42
CA ALA A 138 20.69 10.28 -21.98
C ALA A 138 19.34 9.52 -22.06
N MET A 139 19.13 8.74 -23.12
CA MET A 139 17.93 7.93 -23.28
C MET A 139 17.81 6.86 -22.17
N MET A 140 18.91 6.13 -21.91
CA MET A 140 18.93 5.12 -20.83
C MET A 140 18.71 5.73 -19.44
N ASN A 141 19.27 6.91 -19.20
CA ASN A 141 19.01 7.64 -17.96
C ASN A 141 17.55 8.09 -17.85
N ASN A 142 16.96 8.62 -18.92
CA ASN A 142 15.53 8.99 -18.93
C ASN A 142 14.62 7.78 -18.77
N PHE A 143 14.97 6.63 -19.33
CA PHE A 143 14.29 5.37 -19.11
C PHE A 143 14.32 4.97 -17.62
N ALA A 144 15.50 5.02 -16.99
CA ALA A 144 15.65 4.74 -15.56
C ALA A 144 14.80 5.69 -14.69
N ILE A 145 14.74 6.97 -15.05
CA ILE A 145 13.87 7.95 -14.39
C ILE A 145 12.38 7.56 -14.54
N ALA A 146 11.95 7.18 -15.75
CA ALA A 146 10.55 6.78 -16.00
C ALA A 146 10.15 5.56 -15.18
N VAL A 147 10.98 4.51 -15.16
CA VAL A 147 10.79 3.32 -14.33
C VAL A 147 10.74 3.71 -12.84
N SER A 148 11.68 4.51 -12.36
CA SER A 148 11.73 4.97 -10.97
C SER A 148 10.47 5.73 -10.57
N VAL A 149 9.97 6.62 -11.44
CA VAL A 149 8.72 7.35 -11.20
C VAL A 149 7.55 6.38 -11.10
N GLY A 150 7.45 5.40 -12.02
CA GLY A 150 6.39 4.39 -11.98
C GLY A 150 6.41 3.56 -10.69
N LEU A 151 7.59 3.07 -10.28
CA LEU A 151 7.76 2.34 -9.01
C LEU A 151 7.31 3.19 -7.81
N GLN A 152 7.63 4.49 -7.80
CA GLN A 152 7.24 5.42 -6.73
C GLN A 152 5.74 5.73 -6.71
N TYR A 153 5.04 5.54 -7.84
CA TYR A 153 3.58 5.58 -7.92
C TYR A 153 2.93 4.22 -7.65
N GLY A 154 3.73 3.19 -7.31
CA GLY A 154 3.24 1.87 -6.94
C GLY A 154 2.97 0.93 -8.11
N VAL A 155 3.51 1.21 -9.30
CA VAL A 155 3.51 0.25 -10.41
C VAL A 155 4.37 -0.96 -9.98
N PRO A 156 3.83 -2.19 -10.04
CA PRO A 156 4.59 -3.40 -9.71
C PRO A 156 5.81 -3.55 -10.62
N LEU A 157 6.92 -4.07 -10.07
CA LEU A 157 8.14 -4.33 -10.86
C LEU A 157 7.89 -5.30 -12.02
N GLU A 158 7.00 -6.25 -11.81
CA GLU A 158 6.60 -7.28 -12.77
C GLU A 158 6.06 -6.66 -14.09
N GLU A 159 5.34 -5.56 -14.01
CA GLU A 159 4.83 -4.85 -15.21
C GLU A 159 5.97 -4.36 -16.11
N PHE A 160 7.06 -3.87 -15.52
CA PHE A 160 8.25 -3.47 -16.26
C PHE A 160 9.02 -4.67 -16.80
N VAL A 161 9.11 -5.75 -16.04
CA VAL A 161 9.76 -7.01 -16.45
C VAL A 161 9.04 -7.58 -17.66
N ASP A 162 7.74 -7.72 -17.61
CA ASP A 162 6.92 -8.28 -18.70
C ASP A 162 6.98 -7.41 -19.96
N ALA A 163 7.01 -6.07 -19.78
CA ALA A 163 7.07 -5.14 -20.90
C ALA A 163 8.43 -5.12 -21.62
N PHE A 164 9.53 -5.29 -20.90
CA PHE A 164 10.88 -5.00 -21.44
C PHE A 164 11.77 -6.22 -21.59
N THR A 165 11.44 -7.36 -21.00
CA THR A 165 12.13 -8.63 -21.23
C THR A 165 11.98 -9.04 -22.71
N PHE A 166 13.07 -9.55 -23.29
CA PHE A 166 13.16 -9.95 -24.71
C PHE A 166 13.03 -8.81 -25.74
N THR A 167 13.04 -7.56 -25.31
CA THR A 167 13.18 -6.44 -26.28
C THR A 167 14.51 -6.54 -27.01
N LYS A 168 14.51 -6.30 -28.34
CA LYS A 168 15.67 -6.52 -29.21
C LYS A 168 16.16 -5.22 -29.80
N PHE A 169 17.36 -4.80 -29.38
CA PHE A 169 18.11 -3.69 -29.97
C PHE A 169 19.59 -3.74 -29.50
N GLU A 170 20.46 -3.14 -30.25
CA GLU A 170 21.88 -3.05 -29.89
C GLU A 170 22.14 -1.96 -28.80
N PRO A 171 23.07 -2.21 -27.85
CA PRO A 171 23.96 -3.39 -27.78
C PRO A 171 23.25 -4.61 -27.19
N ALA A 172 23.56 -5.79 -27.78
CA ALA A 172 22.99 -7.09 -27.43
C ALA A 172 24.09 -8.16 -27.43
N GLY A 173 23.81 -9.33 -26.87
CA GLY A 173 24.70 -10.49 -26.93
C GLY A 173 25.22 -10.97 -25.58
N MET A 174 26.44 -11.46 -25.54
CA MET A 174 27.04 -12.08 -24.36
C MET A 174 27.12 -11.09 -23.19
N VAL A 175 26.71 -11.57 -22.01
CA VAL A 175 26.82 -10.84 -20.76
C VAL A 175 28.00 -11.35 -19.95
N GLN A 176 28.84 -10.43 -19.50
CA GLN A 176 29.96 -10.69 -18.60
C GLN A 176 29.78 -9.90 -17.31
N GLY A 177 30.25 -10.45 -16.19
CA GLY A 177 30.13 -9.83 -14.86
C GLY A 177 28.77 -10.06 -14.18
N ASN A 178 27.99 -11.03 -14.67
CA ASN A 178 26.79 -11.54 -14.03
C ASN A 178 26.84 -13.07 -14.02
N ASP A 179 26.60 -13.67 -12.86
CA ASP A 179 26.72 -15.13 -12.69
C ASP A 179 25.50 -15.88 -13.25
N SER A 180 24.34 -15.26 -13.24
CA SER A 180 23.07 -15.88 -13.66
C SER A 180 22.71 -15.60 -15.11
N ILE A 181 22.93 -14.38 -15.61
CA ILE A 181 22.55 -13.95 -16.95
C ILE A 181 23.78 -14.06 -17.86
N LYS A 182 23.72 -14.89 -18.89
CA LYS A 182 24.84 -15.13 -19.82
C LYS A 182 24.66 -14.48 -21.19
N ASN A 183 23.44 -14.15 -21.56
CA ASN A 183 23.13 -13.48 -22.82
C ASN A 183 21.91 -12.58 -22.67
N ALA A 184 21.85 -11.49 -23.42
CA ALA A 184 20.73 -10.57 -23.42
C ALA A 184 20.45 -10.04 -24.83
N THR A 185 19.20 -9.83 -25.15
CA THR A 185 18.75 -9.33 -26.47
C THR A 185 18.80 -7.81 -26.57
N SER A 186 19.02 -7.13 -25.46
CA SER A 186 19.28 -5.69 -25.35
C SER A 186 19.78 -5.33 -23.93
N ILE A 187 20.17 -4.08 -23.74
CA ILE A 187 20.46 -3.55 -22.40
C ILE A 187 19.19 -3.58 -21.50
N LEU A 188 18.01 -3.29 -22.05
CA LEU A 188 16.77 -3.32 -21.28
C LEU A 188 16.40 -4.74 -20.84
N ASP A 189 16.58 -5.72 -21.74
CA ASP A 189 16.40 -7.13 -21.44
C ASP A 189 17.35 -7.58 -20.31
N TYR A 190 18.59 -7.14 -20.33
CA TYR A 190 19.55 -7.41 -19.27
C TYR A 190 19.11 -6.81 -17.93
N ILE A 191 18.61 -5.56 -17.92
CA ILE A 191 18.22 -4.82 -16.72
C ILE A 191 16.97 -5.38 -16.08
#